data_9164b38e44f42538abbec503b46b760b
#
_entry.id   9164b38e44f42538abbec503b46b760b
#
_cell.length_a   1.000
_cell.length_b   1.000
_cell.length_c   1.000
_cell.angle_alpha   90.00
_cell.angle_beta   90.00
_cell.angle_gamma   90.00
#
_symmetry.space_group_name_H-M   'P 1'
#
loop_
_entity.id
_entity.type
_entity.pdbx_description
1 polymer ?
#
loop_
_entity_poly.entity_id
_entity_poly.type
_entity_poly.pdbx_seq_one_letter_code
_entity_poly.pdbx_strand_id
1 'polypeptide(L)'
;MLRYNRHLPEVTGISPVSASAPSVKRPKPVVLLILDGWGHRDEPEDNALAQAELPNWHRLLATAPHTLIHTEGRHVGLPDGQMGNSEVGHMNLGAGRIVYQDLTRI
;
A
#
# COMPACT_ATOMS: atom_id res chain seq x y z
N MET A 1 18.31 20.09 -68.95
CA MET A 1 18.79 19.79 -67.58
C MET A 1 18.89 21.13 -66.86
N LEU A 2 17.80 21.54 -66.19
CA LEU A 2 17.68 22.82 -65.46
C LEU A 2 18.07 22.58 -64.00
N ARG A 3 19.14 23.24 -63.56
CA ARG A 3 19.53 23.32 -62.14
C ARG A 3 18.82 24.48 -61.49
N TYR A 4 17.94 24.22 -60.57
CA TYR A 4 17.29 25.23 -59.76
C TYR A 4 18.10 25.45 -58.46
N ASN A 5 18.80 26.57 -58.40
CA ASN A 5 19.61 26.98 -57.25
C ASN A 5 18.75 27.91 -56.37
N ARG A 6 18.12 27.39 -55.30
CA ARG A 6 17.44 28.25 -54.32
C ARG A 6 18.40 28.50 -53.18
N HIS A 7 18.89 29.72 -53.11
CA HIS A 7 19.56 30.25 -51.96
C HIS A 7 18.48 30.56 -50.91
N LEU A 8 18.42 29.77 -49.85
CA LEU A 8 17.59 30.08 -48.71
C LEU A 8 18.38 30.93 -47.71
N PRO A 9 17.81 32.04 -47.14
CA PRO A 9 18.51 32.81 -46.15
C PRO A 9 18.69 32.01 -44.87
N GLU A 10 19.93 32.04 -44.33
CA GLU A 10 20.23 31.50 -42.99
C GLU A 10 19.43 32.29 -41.94
N VAL A 11 18.57 31.62 -41.22
CA VAL A 11 17.90 32.14 -40.04
C VAL A 11 18.87 32.01 -38.86
N THR A 12 19.73 32.97 -38.72
CA THR A 12 20.58 33.13 -37.51
C THR A 12 19.76 33.81 -36.43
N GLY A 13 19.53 33.12 -35.31
CA GLY A 13 18.97 33.78 -34.14
C GLY A 13 17.95 33.03 -33.30
N ILE A 14 17.90 31.69 -33.35
CA ILE A 14 17.11 30.94 -32.38
C ILE A 14 18.07 30.36 -31.34
N SER A 15 18.24 31.08 -30.22
CA SER A 15 18.91 30.51 -29.04
C SER A 15 18.05 29.35 -28.50
N PRO A 16 18.64 28.19 -28.19
CA PRO A 16 17.88 27.11 -27.58
C PRO A 16 17.36 27.59 -26.22
N VAL A 17 16.05 27.71 -26.09
CA VAL A 17 15.39 27.89 -24.81
C VAL A 17 15.63 26.60 -23.99
N SER A 18 16.61 26.66 -23.11
CA SER A 18 16.84 25.61 -22.12
C SER A 18 15.69 25.65 -21.12
N ALA A 19 14.57 25.07 -21.48
CA ALA A 19 13.50 24.79 -20.56
C ALA A 19 13.93 23.58 -19.73
N SER A 20 14.59 23.83 -18.59
CA SER A 20 14.72 22.80 -17.56
C SER A 20 13.30 22.42 -17.11
N ALA A 21 12.84 21.25 -17.52
CA ALA A 21 11.58 20.72 -17.05
C ALA A 21 11.59 20.69 -15.51
N PRO A 22 10.52 21.17 -14.84
CA PRO A 22 10.47 21.14 -13.38
C PRO A 22 10.68 19.70 -12.91
N SER A 23 11.65 19.46 -12.01
CA SER A 23 11.91 18.15 -11.45
C SER A 23 10.70 17.77 -10.60
N VAL A 24 9.82 16.93 -11.14
CA VAL A 24 8.70 16.34 -10.40
C VAL A 24 9.32 15.44 -9.34
N LYS A 25 9.31 15.88 -8.08
CA LYS A 25 9.70 15.02 -6.96
C LYS A 25 8.72 13.83 -6.94
N ARG A 26 9.20 12.66 -7.34
CA ARG A 26 8.41 11.43 -7.22
C ARG A 26 8.17 11.14 -5.74
N PRO A 27 6.93 10.85 -5.31
CA PRO A 27 6.67 10.45 -3.94
C PRO A 27 7.51 9.19 -3.61
N LYS A 28 7.96 9.10 -2.36
CA LYS A 28 8.65 7.90 -1.89
C LYS A 28 7.68 6.73 -1.95
N PRO A 29 8.12 5.54 -2.36
CA PRO A 29 7.26 4.37 -2.39
C PRO A 29 6.79 4.01 -0.96
N VAL A 30 5.52 3.60 -0.84
CA VAL A 30 4.95 3.03 0.37
C VAL A 30 4.74 1.55 0.12
N VAL A 31 5.17 0.71 1.07
CA VAL A 31 4.98 -0.75 1.01
C VAL A 31 3.97 -1.14 2.09
N LEU A 32 2.90 -1.80 1.68
CA LEU A 32 1.96 -2.47 2.58
C LEU A 32 2.29 -3.96 2.57
N LEU A 33 2.76 -4.49 3.69
CA LEU A 33 3.05 -5.91 3.87
C LEU A 33 2.00 -6.53 4.77
N ILE A 34 1.21 -7.46 4.24
CA ILE A 34 0.16 -8.16 4.98
C ILE A 34 0.64 -9.57 5.29
N LEU A 35 0.73 -9.89 6.58
CA LEU A 35 1.01 -11.23 7.08
C LEU A 35 -0.34 -11.89 7.41
N ASP A 36 -0.97 -12.46 6.39
CA ASP A 36 -2.30 -13.06 6.52
C ASP A 36 -2.28 -14.26 7.48
N GLY A 37 -3.24 -14.33 8.39
CA GLY A 37 -3.26 -15.34 9.44
C GLY A 37 -2.30 -15.11 10.60
N TRP A 38 -1.54 -14.01 10.61
CA TRP A 38 -0.63 -13.65 11.71
C TRP A 38 -1.42 -13.01 12.85
N GLY A 39 -1.94 -13.85 13.76
CA GLY A 39 -2.72 -13.39 14.91
C GLY A 39 -1.87 -12.97 16.11
N HIS A 40 -2.52 -12.41 17.12
CA HIS A 40 -1.95 -12.10 18.41
C HIS A 40 -2.62 -12.95 19.50
N ARG A 41 -1.80 -13.65 20.27
CA ARG A 41 -2.20 -14.42 21.46
C ARG A 41 -1.01 -14.49 22.42
N ASP A 42 -1.23 -14.19 23.68
CA ASP A 42 -0.16 -14.17 24.68
C ASP A 42 0.28 -15.57 25.14
N GLU A 43 -0.67 -16.53 25.15
CA GLU A 43 -0.37 -17.89 25.60
C GLU A 43 0.54 -18.60 24.59
N PRO A 44 1.64 -19.23 25.09
CA PRO A 44 2.59 -19.92 24.22
C PRO A 44 2.12 -21.32 23.81
N GLU A 45 1.18 -21.94 24.53
CA GLU A 45 0.68 -23.27 24.23
C GLU A 45 -0.08 -23.25 22.89
N ASP A 46 0.23 -24.18 21.99
CA ASP A 46 -0.34 -24.27 20.63
C ASP A 46 -0.21 -22.95 19.81
N ASN A 47 0.77 -22.12 20.14
CA ASN A 47 1.04 -20.85 19.49
C ASN A 47 2.39 -20.91 18.75
N ALA A 48 2.33 -21.19 17.46
CA ALA A 48 3.51 -21.31 16.62
C ALA A 48 4.37 -20.04 16.60
N LEU A 49 3.74 -18.86 16.68
CA LEU A 49 4.48 -17.58 16.68
C LEU A 49 5.23 -17.36 17.98
N ALA A 50 4.63 -17.72 19.12
CA ALA A 50 5.28 -17.61 20.43
C ALA A 50 6.42 -18.63 20.62
N GLN A 51 6.38 -19.74 19.90
CA GLN A 51 7.39 -20.81 19.96
C GLN A 51 8.51 -20.64 18.94
N ALA A 52 8.34 -19.77 17.94
CA ALA A 52 9.31 -19.56 16.89
C ALA A 52 10.37 -18.51 17.28
N GLU A 53 11.57 -18.66 16.74
CA GLU A 53 12.61 -17.64 16.84
C GLU A 53 12.34 -16.49 15.85
N LEU A 54 11.80 -15.38 16.34
CA LEU A 54 11.37 -14.24 15.54
C LEU A 54 12.11 -12.94 15.90
N PRO A 55 13.45 -12.88 15.79
CA PRO A 55 14.23 -11.72 16.24
C PRO A 55 13.86 -10.42 15.53
N ASN A 56 13.55 -10.47 14.25
CA ASN A 56 13.13 -9.30 13.48
C ASN A 56 11.73 -8.80 13.88
N TRP A 57 10.81 -9.71 14.16
CA TRP A 57 9.48 -9.37 14.65
C TRP A 57 9.55 -8.70 16.03
N HIS A 58 10.28 -9.30 16.96
CA HIS A 58 10.48 -8.71 18.30
C HIS A 58 11.14 -7.34 18.22
N ARG A 59 12.12 -7.16 17.32
CA ARG A 59 12.73 -5.85 17.10
C ARG A 59 11.73 -4.84 16.56
N LEU A 60 10.87 -5.20 15.62
CA LEU A 60 9.84 -4.31 15.10
C LEU A 60 8.87 -3.88 16.18
N LEU A 61 8.36 -4.81 17.00
CA LEU A 61 7.48 -4.50 18.13
C LEU A 61 8.15 -3.57 19.16
N ALA A 62 9.45 -3.71 19.38
CA ALA A 62 10.18 -2.88 20.34
C ALA A 62 10.49 -1.47 19.81
N THR A 63 10.59 -1.27 18.49
CA THR A 63 11.15 -0.04 17.91
C THR A 63 10.19 0.72 17.01
N ALA A 64 9.10 0.09 16.52
CA ALA A 64 8.15 0.71 15.61
C ALA A 64 6.79 0.94 16.30
N PRO A 65 6.06 2.00 15.92
CA PRO A 65 4.67 2.17 16.34
C PRO A 65 3.83 0.97 15.90
N HIS A 66 3.04 0.42 16.81
CA HIS A 66 2.17 -0.73 16.53
C HIS A 66 0.89 -0.65 17.34
N THR A 67 -0.14 -1.35 16.89
CA THR A 67 -1.42 -1.49 17.59
C THR A 67 -2.08 -2.81 17.21
N LEU A 68 -3.03 -3.24 18.02
CA LEU A 68 -3.90 -4.37 17.70
C LEU A 68 -5.18 -3.88 17.04
N ILE A 69 -5.73 -4.66 16.15
CA ILE A 69 -7.01 -4.43 15.48
C ILE A 69 -7.91 -5.64 15.68
N HIS A 70 -9.21 -5.39 15.73
CA HIS A 70 -10.22 -6.45 15.70
C HIS A 70 -10.34 -7.06 14.30
N THR A 71 -10.58 -8.36 14.26
CA THR A 71 -10.69 -9.11 13.00
C THR A 71 -12.02 -9.86 12.87
N GLU A 72 -12.98 -9.62 13.78
CA GLU A 72 -14.24 -10.35 13.90
C GLU A 72 -15.44 -9.41 14.01
N GLY A 73 -16.61 -9.94 13.77
CA GLY A 73 -17.91 -9.31 14.02
C GLY A 73 -18.06 -7.94 13.35
N ARG A 74 -18.72 -7.04 14.02
CA ARG A 74 -19.04 -5.69 13.48
C ARG A 74 -17.81 -4.85 13.18
N HIS A 75 -16.69 -5.15 13.81
CA HIS A 75 -15.42 -4.46 13.54
C HIS A 75 -14.92 -4.64 12.10
N VAL A 76 -15.36 -5.71 11.45
CA VAL A 76 -15.04 -6.01 10.04
C VAL A 76 -16.27 -6.10 9.14
N GLY A 77 -17.44 -5.62 9.62
CA GLY A 77 -18.68 -5.56 8.86
C GLY A 77 -19.48 -6.86 8.82
N LEU A 78 -19.19 -7.79 9.72
CA LEU A 78 -19.91 -9.05 9.91
C LEU A 78 -20.90 -8.95 11.08
N PRO A 79 -21.88 -9.86 11.19
CA PRO A 79 -22.73 -9.99 12.39
C PRO A 79 -21.90 -10.23 13.66
N ASP A 80 -22.45 -9.87 14.82
CA ASP A 80 -21.80 -10.09 16.11
C ASP A 80 -21.51 -11.59 16.34
N GLY A 81 -20.36 -11.90 16.90
CA GLY A 81 -19.93 -13.26 17.18
C GLY A 81 -19.45 -14.06 15.96
N GLN A 82 -19.50 -13.49 14.77
CA GLN A 82 -18.98 -14.15 13.58
C GLN A 82 -17.46 -13.93 13.46
N MET A 83 -16.72 -15.03 13.34
CA MET A 83 -15.29 -14.98 13.08
C MET A 83 -15.00 -14.35 11.72
N GLY A 84 -14.00 -13.46 11.66
CA GLY A 84 -13.55 -12.86 10.42
C GLY A 84 -12.83 -13.83 9.50
N ASN A 85 -12.55 -13.36 8.31
CA ASN A 85 -11.77 -14.08 7.31
C ASN A 85 -10.92 -13.10 6.49
N SER A 86 -10.03 -13.64 5.68
CA SER A 86 -9.12 -12.86 4.84
C SER A 86 -9.84 -11.93 3.87
N GLU A 87 -10.95 -12.38 3.29
CA GLU A 87 -11.71 -11.61 2.30
C GLU A 87 -12.26 -10.31 2.89
N VAL A 88 -13.00 -10.38 3.99
CA VAL A 88 -13.54 -9.17 4.64
C VAL A 88 -12.44 -8.29 5.22
N GLY A 89 -11.37 -8.87 5.76
CA GLY A 89 -10.23 -8.13 6.28
C GLY A 89 -9.54 -7.30 5.20
N HIS A 90 -9.18 -7.92 4.09
CA HIS A 90 -8.55 -7.23 2.95
C HIS A 90 -9.49 -6.18 2.32
N MET A 91 -10.79 -6.45 2.26
CA MET A 91 -11.78 -5.49 1.77
C MET A 91 -11.81 -4.22 2.63
N ASN A 92 -11.80 -4.37 3.96
CA ASN A 92 -11.76 -3.24 4.89
C ASN A 92 -10.45 -2.45 4.79
N LEU A 93 -9.30 -3.13 4.68
CA LEU A 93 -8.00 -2.48 4.47
C LEU A 93 -7.98 -1.68 3.16
N GLY A 94 -8.45 -2.27 2.06
CA GLY A 94 -8.50 -1.62 0.76
C GLY A 94 -9.48 -0.44 0.70
N ALA A 95 -10.61 -0.54 1.41
CA ALA A 95 -11.60 0.53 1.48
C ALA A 95 -11.23 1.66 2.47
N GLY A 96 -10.29 1.41 3.39
CA GLY A 96 -9.95 2.35 4.48
C GLY A 96 -11.11 2.62 5.44
N ARG A 97 -12.09 1.73 5.51
CA ARG A 97 -13.28 1.82 6.37
C ARG A 97 -13.92 0.46 6.55
N ILE A 98 -14.83 0.33 7.53
CA ILE A 98 -15.64 -0.87 7.68
C ILE A 98 -16.60 -0.99 6.49
N VAL A 99 -16.55 -2.14 5.81
CA VAL A 99 -17.47 -2.51 4.72
C VAL A 99 -18.45 -3.55 5.27
N TYR A 100 -19.68 -3.11 5.53
CA TYR A 100 -20.71 -4.00 6.05
C TYR A 100 -21.16 -4.99 4.97
N GLN A 101 -21.16 -6.26 5.31
CA GLN A 101 -21.64 -7.34 4.47
C GLN A 101 -23.18 -7.31 4.38
N ASP A 102 -23.75 -7.89 3.34
CA ASP A 102 -25.20 -7.86 3.13
C ASP A 102 -25.98 -8.45 4.30
N LEU A 103 -25.49 -9.54 4.90
CA LEU A 103 -26.07 -10.14 6.11
C LEU A 103 -26.08 -9.21 7.34
N THR A 104 -25.25 -8.19 7.36
CA THR A 104 -25.18 -7.25 8.47
C THR A 104 -26.06 -6.03 8.24
N ARG A 105 -26.53 -5.82 7.01
CA ARG A 105 -27.38 -4.68 6.61
C ARG A 105 -28.88 -4.95 6.76
N ILE A 106 -29.28 -6.22 6.91
CA ILE A 106 -30.64 -6.67 7.11
C ILE A 106 -30.98 -6.62 8.59
#